data_285b204ec8c4b202bb30ccafe222bff1
#
_entry.id   285b204ec8c4b202bb30ccafe222bff1
#
_cell.length_a   1.000
_cell.length_b   1.000
_cell.length_c   1.000
_cell.angle_alpha   90.00
_cell.angle_beta   90.00
_cell.angle_gamma   90.00
#
_symmetry.space_group_name_H-M   'P 1'
#
loop_
_entity.id
_entity.type
_entity.pdbx_description
1 polymer ?
#
loop_
_entity_poly.entity_id
_entity_poly.type
_entity_poly.pdbx_seq_one_letter_code
_entity_poly.pdbx_strand_id
1 'polypeptide(L)'
;MILGIFIPYWLKTKDLKKISSKDLPSDGHWAQLSKGNIYYRWHHPEQKNDQTIVMVHGFSTPSFVWNGLLDGLLNKGYSILVYDHYGRGFSERPRTKYSLDFYAETLKELISHQNIDGKIHLVGYSMGGPIIGGFADKYSAQVKSLSFIAPAGFGKVQTSIPFFMKIPGVIEWAMHVLADRFYGSAISSETAHSNDPLSINEEEFQQLFSFQMQFKGFRESLASTMRNFNLFDAREMFEKVAAKNIPSIAIWGDNDGIVSYKGAETYSEIFQEGKVITIEAGTHDITYRQPSDVLEAIKIFLASQIS
;
A
#
# COMPACT_ATOMS: atom_id res chain seq x y z
N MET A 1 -5.98 -36.90 13.83
CA MET A 1 -6.52 -35.55 13.50
C MET A 1 -5.53 -34.40 13.69
N ILE A 2 -4.87 -34.30 14.85
CA ILE A 2 -3.87 -33.22 15.12
C ILE A 2 -2.70 -33.25 14.13
N LEU A 3 -2.11 -34.39 13.81
CA LEU A 3 -1.01 -34.53 12.85
C LEU A 3 -1.39 -34.06 11.44
N GLY A 4 -2.65 -34.24 11.02
CA GLY A 4 -3.15 -33.79 9.72
C GLY A 4 -3.19 -32.27 9.54
N ILE A 5 -3.21 -31.51 10.64
CA ILE A 5 -3.16 -30.04 10.64
C ILE A 5 -1.72 -29.55 10.70
N PHE A 6 -0.88 -30.16 11.52
CA PHE A 6 0.48 -29.69 11.77
C PHE A 6 1.47 -30.04 10.64
N ILE A 7 1.35 -31.22 10.04
CA ILE A 7 2.30 -31.65 8.99
C ILE A 7 2.26 -30.74 7.77
N PRO A 8 1.08 -30.39 7.16
CA PRO A 8 1.03 -29.47 6.04
C PRO A 8 1.62 -28.09 6.38
N TYR A 9 1.31 -27.55 7.56
CA TYR A 9 1.85 -26.27 8.00
C TYR A 9 3.38 -26.32 8.15
N TRP A 10 3.90 -27.34 8.80
CA TRP A 10 5.35 -27.53 8.98
C TRP A 10 6.06 -27.65 7.62
N LEU A 11 5.53 -28.43 6.69
CA LEU A 11 6.11 -28.58 5.34
C LEU A 11 6.17 -27.26 4.58
N LYS A 12 5.17 -26.39 4.74
CA LYS A 12 5.12 -25.08 4.07
C LYS A 12 5.95 -23.97 4.78
N THR A 13 6.38 -24.20 6.02
CA THR A 13 7.04 -23.17 6.82
C THR A 13 8.49 -23.48 7.22
N LYS A 14 8.91 -24.75 7.14
CA LYS A 14 10.23 -25.22 7.62
C LYS A 14 11.41 -24.52 6.93
N ASP A 15 11.28 -24.19 5.65
CA ASP A 15 12.33 -23.61 4.80
C ASP A 15 12.23 -22.08 4.67
N LEU A 16 11.24 -21.46 5.33
CA LEU A 16 11.10 -20.00 5.31
C LEU A 16 12.30 -19.34 6.04
N LYS A 17 12.83 -18.29 5.42
CA LYS A 17 14.00 -17.54 5.92
C LYS A 17 13.56 -16.35 6.78
N LYS A 18 14.47 -15.86 7.63
CA LYS A 18 14.36 -14.53 8.22
C LYS A 18 14.99 -13.54 7.23
N ILE A 19 14.35 -12.42 6.97
CA ILE A 19 14.94 -11.39 6.12
C ILE A 19 16.18 -10.78 6.79
N SER A 20 17.17 -10.43 5.99
CA SER A 20 18.44 -9.86 6.43
C SER A 20 18.90 -8.74 5.49
N SER A 21 19.89 -7.98 5.89
CA SER A 21 20.49 -6.93 5.05
C SER A 21 21.10 -7.45 3.76
N LYS A 22 21.42 -8.75 3.68
CA LYS A 22 21.95 -9.39 2.46
C LYS A 22 20.88 -9.59 1.37
N ASP A 23 19.63 -9.52 1.75
CA ASP A 23 18.50 -9.70 0.84
C ASP A 23 18.08 -8.37 0.17
N LEU A 24 18.65 -7.24 0.60
CA LEU A 24 18.32 -5.91 0.06
C LEU A 24 18.86 -5.72 -1.34
N PRO A 25 18.13 -5.00 -2.22
CA PRO A 25 18.69 -4.45 -3.45
C PRO A 25 19.85 -3.49 -3.14
N SER A 26 20.75 -3.31 -4.10
CA SER A 26 21.96 -2.48 -3.94
C SER A 26 21.66 -1.00 -3.68
N ASP A 27 20.51 -0.51 -4.13
CA ASP A 27 20.01 0.86 -3.98
C ASP A 27 18.99 1.02 -2.84
N GLY A 28 18.77 -0.05 -2.08
CA GLY A 28 17.82 -0.09 -0.98
C GLY A 28 18.49 0.06 0.38
N HIS A 29 17.79 0.71 1.29
CA HIS A 29 18.29 1.00 2.65
C HIS A 29 17.32 0.51 3.72
N TRP A 30 17.84 0.30 4.92
CA TRP A 30 17.05 0.08 6.12
C TRP A 30 17.12 1.29 7.05
N ALA A 31 15.95 1.78 7.47
CA ALA A 31 15.80 2.69 8.59
C ALA A 31 15.50 1.87 9.85
N GLN A 32 16.33 2.00 10.89
CA GLN A 32 16.08 1.39 12.20
C GLN A 32 15.04 2.22 12.93
N LEU A 33 13.80 1.70 13.01
CA LEU A 33 12.69 2.32 13.72
C LEU A 33 12.35 1.54 15.01
N SER A 34 11.31 1.98 15.72
CA SER A 34 10.96 1.42 17.04
C SER A 34 10.64 -0.08 17.05
N LYS A 35 10.23 -0.67 15.95
CA LYS A 35 9.84 -2.09 15.83
C LYS A 35 10.78 -2.92 14.95
N GLY A 36 11.90 -2.37 14.53
CA GLY A 36 12.88 -3.02 13.67
C GLY A 36 13.21 -2.22 12.43
N ASN A 37 13.71 -2.87 11.38
CA ASN A 37 14.15 -2.21 10.17
C ASN A 37 13.03 -2.09 9.15
N ILE A 38 12.82 -0.87 8.64
CA ILE A 38 11.96 -0.56 7.50
C ILE A 38 12.83 -0.36 6.27
N TYR A 39 12.50 -1.07 5.19
CA TYR A 39 13.10 -0.86 3.88
C TYR A 39 12.54 0.40 3.24
N TYR A 40 13.44 1.23 2.66
CA TYR A 40 13.07 2.40 1.89
C TYR A 40 14.06 2.66 0.76
N ARG A 41 13.62 3.42 -0.23
CA ARG A 41 14.44 4.02 -1.28
C ARG A 41 14.07 5.48 -1.50
N TRP A 42 15.09 6.29 -1.72
CA TRP A 42 14.95 7.63 -2.26
C TRP A 42 15.18 7.63 -3.76
N HIS A 43 14.33 8.34 -4.46
CA HIS A 43 14.55 8.72 -5.85
C HIS A 43 14.62 10.24 -5.93
N HIS A 44 15.71 10.75 -6.49
CA HIS A 44 15.95 12.18 -6.59
C HIS A 44 15.94 12.60 -8.05
N PRO A 45 15.26 13.71 -8.39
CA PRO A 45 15.27 14.27 -9.73
C PRO A 45 16.61 14.96 -10.01
N GLU A 46 16.94 15.11 -11.29
CA GLU A 46 18.10 15.94 -11.71
C GLU A 46 17.91 17.41 -11.33
N GLN A 47 16.71 17.92 -11.50
CA GLN A 47 16.32 19.29 -11.11
C GLN A 47 15.19 19.23 -10.09
N LYS A 48 15.48 19.69 -8.87
CA LYS A 48 14.53 19.66 -7.76
C LYS A 48 13.53 20.82 -7.81
N ASN A 49 12.28 20.55 -7.48
CA ASN A 49 11.25 21.54 -7.18
C ASN A 49 11.03 21.75 -5.66
N ASP A 50 11.93 21.19 -4.83
CA ASP A 50 11.92 21.23 -3.36
C ASP A 50 10.66 20.61 -2.71
N GLN A 51 9.94 19.79 -3.45
CA GLN A 51 8.76 19.08 -2.93
C GLN A 51 9.02 17.57 -2.84
N THR A 52 8.49 16.99 -1.78
CA THR A 52 8.65 15.56 -1.49
C THR A 52 7.32 14.83 -1.62
N ILE A 53 7.34 13.70 -2.33
CA ILE A 53 6.26 12.73 -2.38
C ILE A 53 6.65 11.52 -1.53
N VAL A 54 5.76 11.05 -0.65
CA VAL A 54 5.90 9.77 0.05
C VAL A 54 4.82 8.83 -0.43
N MET A 55 5.23 7.67 -0.97
CA MET A 55 4.32 6.68 -1.58
C MET A 55 4.09 5.50 -0.65
N VAL A 56 2.82 5.23 -0.36
CA VAL A 56 2.34 4.27 0.64
C VAL A 56 1.57 3.16 -0.04
N HIS A 57 2.18 1.98 -0.16
CA HIS A 57 1.65 0.85 -0.91
C HIS A 57 0.47 0.14 -0.22
N GLY A 58 -0.11 -0.85 -0.91
CA GLY A 58 -1.30 -1.59 -0.49
C GLY A 58 -1.06 -2.73 0.50
N PHE A 59 -2.03 -3.66 0.54
CA PHE A 59 -2.10 -4.74 1.53
C PHE A 59 -1.01 -5.80 1.36
N SER A 60 -0.83 -6.33 0.15
CA SER A 60 0.05 -7.48 -0.12
C SER A 60 1.22 -7.19 -1.05
N THR A 61 1.10 -6.16 -1.87
CA THR A 61 2.11 -5.77 -2.87
C THR A 61 3.00 -4.66 -2.30
N PRO A 62 4.33 -4.87 -2.22
CA PRO A 62 5.27 -3.86 -1.71
C PRO A 62 5.55 -2.73 -2.72
N SER A 63 6.52 -1.89 -2.42
CA SER A 63 6.81 -0.61 -3.10
C SER A 63 7.08 -0.71 -4.60
N PHE A 64 7.33 -1.88 -5.16
CA PHE A 64 7.51 -2.05 -6.60
C PHE A 64 6.29 -1.61 -7.44
N VAL A 65 5.09 -1.58 -6.85
CA VAL A 65 3.87 -1.11 -7.51
C VAL A 65 3.96 0.33 -8.02
N TRP A 66 4.98 1.06 -7.57
CA TRP A 66 5.23 2.44 -7.93
C TRP A 66 6.16 2.62 -9.13
N ASN A 67 6.84 1.55 -9.59
CA ASN A 67 7.92 1.64 -10.59
C ASN A 67 7.50 2.42 -11.84
N GLY A 68 6.29 2.18 -12.37
CA GLY A 68 5.78 2.88 -13.57
C GLY A 68 5.50 4.38 -13.38
N LEU A 69 5.42 4.86 -12.13
CA LEU A 69 5.13 6.27 -11.84
C LEU A 69 6.38 7.11 -11.59
N LEU A 70 7.50 6.48 -11.20
CA LEU A 70 8.68 7.16 -10.66
C LEU A 70 9.27 8.16 -11.64
N ASP A 71 9.64 7.72 -12.84
CA ASP A 71 10.33 8.57 -13.82
C ASP A 71 9.49 9.79 -14.21
N GLY A 72 8.18 9.59 -14.39
CA GLY A 72 7.29 10.69 -14.75
C GLY A 72 7.18 11.76 -13.67
N LEU A 73 7.28 11.40 -12.39
CA LEU A 73 7.25 12.34 -11.26
C LEU A 73 8.63 12.96 -11.01
N LEU A 74 9.71 12.19 -11.18
CA LEU A 74 11.08 12.69 -11.12
C LEU A 74 11.32 13.77 -12.19
N ASN A 75 10.84 13.56 -13.41
CA ASN A 75 10.91 14.54 -14.51
C ASN A 75 10.12 15.84 -14.22
N LYS A 76 9.24 15.85 -13.19
CA LYS A 76 8.57 17.06 -12.66
C LYS A 76 9.29 17.68 -11.45
N GLY A 77 10.44 17.17 -11.10
CA GLY A 77 11.30 17.71 -10.03
C GLY A 77 10.98 17.23 -8.62
N TYR A 78 10.06 16.30 -8.43
CA TYR A 78 9.72 15.77 -7.10
C TYR A 78 10.80 14.81 -6.58
N SER A 79 11.21 14.98 -5.31
CA SER A 79 11.92 13.93 -4.58
C SER A 79 10.91 12.89 -4.08
N ILE A 80 11.19 11.60 -4.29
CA ILE A 80 10.22 10.54 -3.99
C ILE A 80 10.81 9.57 -2.98
N LEU A 81 10.10 9.35 -1.87
CA LEU A 81 10.37 8.31 -0.90
C LEU A 81 9.37 7.17 -1.10
N VAL A 82 9.88 5.99 -1.42
CA VAL A 82 9.12 4.74 -1.40
C VAL A 82 9.61 3.87 -0.25
N TYR A 83 8.74 3.08 0.36
CA TYR A 83 9.11 2.17 1.44
C TYR A 83 8.21 0.93 1.44
N ASP A 84 8.66 -0.14 2.07
CA ASP A 84 7.85 -1.32 2.32
C ASP A 84 7.32 -1.30 3.75
N HIS A 85 6.02 -1.53 3.92
CA HIS A 85 5.44 -1.70 5.25
C HIS A 85 6.13 -2.82 6.03
N TYR A 86 6.18 -2.72 7.35
CA TYR A 86 6.50 -3.89 8.17
C TYR A 86 5.68 -5.10 7.73
N GLY A 87 6.32 -6.24 7.64
CA GLY A 87 5.67 -7.47 7.20
C GLY A 87 5.63 -7.68 5.69
N ARG A 88 6.06 -6.72 4.88
CA ARG A 88 6.05 -6.75 3.40
C ARG A 88 7.45 -6.57 2.83
N GLY A 89 7.61 -6.96 1.57
CA GLY A 89 8.81 -6.71 0.78
C GLY A 89 10.11 -7.00 1.54
N PHE A 90 10.96 -5.99 1.61
CA PHE A 90 12.28 -6.04 2.25
C PHE A 90 12.28 -5.54 3.71
N SER A 91 11.15 -5.09 4.25
CA SER A 91 11.05 -4.68 5.66
C SER A 91 11.01 -5.86 6.61
N GLU A 92 11.41 -5.66 7.86
CA GLU A 92 11.29 -6.68 8.92
C GLU A 92 9.83 -7.00 9.25
N ARG A 93 9.62 -8.12 9.95
CA ARG A 93 8.30 -8.68 10.26
C ARG A 93 8.12 -8.82 11.77
N PRO A 94 7.97 -7.70 12.52
CA PRO A 94 7.79 -7.75 13.97
C PRO A 94 6.49 -8.46 14.34
N ARG A 95 6.50 -9.16 15.46
CA ARG A 95 5.30 -9.75 16.05
C ARG A 95 4.51 -8.67 16.78
N THR A 96 3.51 -8.09 16.12
CA THR A 96 2.70 -7.01 16.66
C THR A 96 1.29 -7.04 16.07
N LYS A 97 0.42 -6.14 16.56
CA LYS A 97 -0.87 -5.87 15.92
C LYS A 97 -0.67 -4.91 14.76
N TYR A 98 -0.93 -5.37 13.56
CA TYR A 98 -0.85 -4.56 12.34
C TYR A 98 -2.18 -3.81 12.14
N SER A 99 -2.35 -2.71 12.86
CA SER A 99 -3.54 -1.84 12.82
C SER A 99 -3.27 -0.57 11.99
N LEU A 100 -4.32 0.22 11.72
CA LEU A 100 -4.19 1.53 11.10
C LEU A 100 -3.21 2.41 11.87
N ASP A 101 -3.36 2.50 13.19
CA ASP A 101 -2.46 3.29 14.04
C ASP A 101 -1.01 2.83 13.93
N PHE A 102 -0.78 1.50 13.92
CA PHE A 102 0.57 0.97 13.78
C PHE A 102 1.23 1.42 12.47
N TYR A 103 0.51 1.37 11.34
CA TYR A 103 1.04 1.80 10.05
C TYR A 103 1.23 3.32 9.97
N ALA A 104 0.27 4.11 10.48
CA ALA A 104 0.37 5.57 10.49
C ALA A 104 1.55 6.06 11.37
N GLU A 105 1.75 5.46 12.55
CA GLU A 105 2.90 5.76 13.40
C GLU A 105 4.22 5.31 12.76
N THR A 106 4.27 4.16 12.09
CA THR A 106 5.45 3.72 11.34
C THR A 106 5.81 4.72 10.24
N LEU A 107 4.82 5.24 9.51
CA LEU A 107 5.03 6.29 8.51
C LEU A 107 5.59 7.57 9.16
N LYS A 108 5.07 7.96 10.32
CA LYS A 108 5.57 9.11 11.09
C LYS A 108 7.02 8.91 11.54
N GLU A 109 7.35 7.74 12.08
CA GLU A 109 8.73 7.42 12.48
C GLU A 109 9.68 7.47 11.28
N LEU A 110 9.27 6.91 10.12
CA LEU A 110 10.08 6.93 8.91
C LEU A 110 10.33 8.36 8.40
N ILE A 111 9.29 9.20 8.30
CA ILE A 111 9.40 10.59 7.90
C ILE A 111 10.36 11.34 8.82
N SER A 112 10.24 11.12 10.13
CA SER A 112 11.13 11.74 11.12
C SER A 112 12.57 11.24 11.01
N HIS A 113 12.78 9.94 10.81
CA HIS A 113 14.09 9.31 10.62
C HIS A 113 14.80 9.83 9.36
N GLN A 114 14.04 10.13 8.31
CA GLN A 114 14.55 10.66 7.05
C GLN A 114 14.77 12.18 7.10
N ASN A 115 14.52 12.85 8.23
CA ASN A 115 14.63 14.30 8.40
C ASN A 115 13.87 15.06 7.31
N ILE A 116 12.67 14.61 6.97
CA ILE A 116 11.83 15.30 6.00
C ILE A 116 11.15 16.47 6.71
N ASP A 117 11.63 17.66 6.42
CA ASP A 117 11.10 18.91 6.93
C ASP A 117 10.01 19.46 5.99
N GLY A 118 9.06 20.21 6.56
CA GLY A 118 7.98 20.83 5.81
C GLY A 118 6.82 19.89 5.49
N LYS A 119 5.97 20.35 4.56
CA LYS A 119 4.78 19.59 4.12
C LYS A 119 5.11 18.67 2.95
N ILE A 120 4.56 17.46 3.00
CA ILE A 120 4.75 16.40 2.01
C ILE A 120 3.47 16.10 1.24
N HIS A 121 3.61 15.62 0.03
CA HIS A 121 2.53 14.99 -0.72
C HIS A 121 2.49 13.50 -0.36
N LEU A 122 1.33 13.00 0.06
CA LEU A 122 1.12 11.60 0.35
C LEU A 122 0.33 10.94 -0.79
N VAL A 123 0.86 9.84 -1.32
CA VAL A 123 0.19 9.01 -2.34
C VAL A 123 -0.05 7.64 -1.74
N GLY A 124 -1.31 7.25 -1.60
CA GLY A 124 -1.69 5.97 -0.97
C GLY A 124 -2.51 5.09 -1.89
N TYR A 125 -2.02 3.86 -2.12
CA TYR A 125 -2.70 2.86 -2.93
C TYR A 125 -3.42 1.83 -2.05
N SER A 126 -4.69 1.53 -2.37
CA SER A 126 -5.47 0.48 -1.69
C SER A 126 -5.47 0.70 -0.16
N MET A 127 -4.91 -0.23 0.63
CA MET A 127 -4.68 -0.08 2.08
C MET A 127 -3.85 1.18 2.42
N GLY A 128 -2.98 1.63 1.52
CA GLY A 128 -2.23 2.87 1.69
C GLY A 128 -3.12 4.10 1.81
N GLY A 129 -4.32 4.07 1.22
CA GLY A 129 -5.30 5.15 1.33
C GLY A 129 -5.68 5.48 2.78
N PRO A 130 -6.28 4.56 3.54
CA PRO A 130 -6.55 4.80 4.95
C PRO A 130 -5.29 5.04 5.80
N ILE A 131 -4.11 4.53 5.41
CA ILE A 131 -2.87 4.83 6.14
C ILE A 131 -2.48 6.30 6.00
N ILE A 132 -2.50 6.86 4.78
CA ILE A 132 -2.24 8.30 4.61
C ILE A 132 -3.34 9.15 5.23
N GLY A 133 -4.60 8.68 5.25
CA GLY A 133 -5.69 9.29 5.97
C GLY A 133 -5.43 9.34 7.48
N GLY A 134 -5.09 8.19 8.09
CA GLY A 134 -4.77 8.12 9.52
C GLY A 134 -3.54 8.95 9.91
N PHE A 135 -2.55 9.04 9.02
CA PHE A 135 -1.43 9.97 9.19
C PHE A 135 -1.91 11.43 9.15
N ALA A 136 -2.72 11.80 8.16
CA ALA A 136 -3.24 13.16 8.01
C ALA A 136 -4.16 13.55 9.17
N ASP A 137 -4.92 12.60 9.73
CA ASP A 137 -5.74 12.86 10.92
C ASP A 137 -4.88 13.30 12.11
N LYS A 138 -3.74 12.68 12.32
CA LYS A 138 -2.85 12.96 13.46
C LYS A 138 -1.85 14.09 13.18
N TYR A 139 -1.33 14.19 11.95
CA TYR A 139 -0.17 15.01 11.59
C TYR A 139 -0.45 15.95 10.41
N SER A 140 -1.65 16.52 10.35
CA SER A 140 -2.12 17.36 9.23
C SER A 140 -1.18 18.51 8.88
N ALA A 141 -0.49 19.09 9.86
CA ALA A 141 0.48 20.16 9.63
C ALA A 141 1.67 19.76 8.71
N GLN A 142 1.95 18.44 8.60
CA GLN A 142 2.99 17.89 7.74
C GLN A 142 2.48 17.46 6.35
N VAL A 143 1.19 17.61 6.07
CA VAL A 143 0.59 17.16 4.81
C VAL A 143 0.28 18.34 3.90
N LYS A 144 0.79 18.27 2.66
CA LYS A 144 0.51 19.26 1.62
C LYS A 144 -0.71 18.83 0.80
N SER A 145 -0.77 17.57 0.40
CA SER A 145 -1.92 17.01 -0.33
C SER A 145 -2.01 15.49 -0.16
N LEU A 146 -3.18 14.94 -0.49
CA LEU A 146 -3.50 13.52 -0.43
C LEU A 146 -3.94 13.01 -1.81
N SER A 147 -3.26 11.99 -2.33
CA SER A 147 -3.67 11.26 -3.54
C SER A 147 -4.05 9.83 -3.16
N PHE A 148 -5.32 9.52 -3.26
CA PHE A 148 -5.88 8.20 -2.98
C PHE A 148 -6.03 7.42 -4.28
N ILE A 149 -5.39 6.25 -4.41
CA ILE A 149 -5.47 5.40 -5.60
C ILE A 149 -6.16 4.09 -5.23
N ALA A 150 -7.30 3.80 -5.83
CA ALA A 150 -8.15 2.65 -5.53
C ALA A 150 -8.27 2.39 -4.00
N PRO A 151 -8.57 3.43 -3.19
CA PRO A 151 -8.37 3.40 -1.75
C PRO A 151 -9.37 2.49 -1.05
N ALA A 152 -8.89 1.66 -0.12
CA ALA A 152 -9.73 0.97 0.83
C ALA A 152 -10.41 1.95 1.82
N GLY A 153 -11.40 1.49 2.58
CA GLY A 153 -12.01 2.23 3.68
C GLY A 153 -13.18 3.13 3.30
N PHE A 154 -13.55 3.25 2.03
CA PHE A 154 -14.73 4.00 1.56
C PHE A 154 -15.96 3.10 1.34
N GLY A 155 -15.94 1.84 1.81
CA GLY A 155 -17.10 0.95 1.74
C GLY A 155 -18.21 1.38 2.71
N LYS A 156 -19.46 1.09 2.32
CA LYS A 156 -20.64 1.31 3.17
C LYS A 156 -21.04 0.09 4.01
N VAL A 157 -20.34 -1.03 3.84
CA VAL A 157 -20.69 -2.30 4.46
C VAL A 157 -19.63 -2.71 5.48
N GLN A 158 -20.01 -2.77 6.74
CA GLN A 158 -19.24 -3.49 7.75
C GLN A 158 -19.32 -4.99 7.44
N THR A 159 -18.43 -5.50 6.59
CA THR A 159 -18.23 -6.94 6.49
C THR A 159 -17.48 -7.39 7.74
N SER A 160 -18.22 -7.93 8.69
CA SER A 160 -17.59 -8.54 9.87
C SER A 160 -16.78 -9.75 9.40
N ILE A 161 -15.48 -9.73 9.68
CA ILE A 161 -14.62 -10.91 9.49
C ILE A 161 -15.28 -12.09 10.22
N PRO A 162 -15.50 -13.25 9.54
CA PRO A 162 -16.07 -14.42 10.16
C PRO A 162 -15.38 -14.76 11.48
N PHE A 163 -16.15 -15.16 12.48
CA PHE A 163 -15.63 -15.38 13.85
C PHE A 163 -14.41 -16.32 13.89
N PHE A 164 -14.42 -17.39 13.09
CA PHE A 164 -13.28 -18.33 13.03
C PHE A 164 -12.00 -17.69 12.50
N MET A 165 -12.08 -16.67 11.67
CA MET A 165 -10.94 -15.91 11.18
C MET A 165 -10.34 -14.97 12.26
N LYS A 166 -11.09 -14.69 13.33
CA LYS A 166 -10.58 -13.93 14.48
C LYS A 166 -9.72 -14.80 15.41
N ILE A 167 -9.80 -16.12 15.30
CA ILE A 167 -9.02 -17.05 16.12
C ILE A 167 -7.57 -17.03 15.65
N PRO A 168 -6.60 -16.67 16.53
CA PRO A 168 -5.18 -16.71 16.20
C PRO A 168 -4.76 -18.11 15.73
N GLY A 169 -3.95 -18.17 14.67
CA GLY A 169 -3.46 -19.41 14.09
C GLY A 169 -4.32 -19.97 12.94
N VAL A 170 -5.63 -19.68 12.91
CA VAL A 170 -6.53 -20.24 11.86
C VAL A 170 -6.24 -19.61 10.51
N ILE A 171 -6.24 -18.29 10.42
CA ILE A 171 -5.93 -17.59 9.16
C ILE A 171 -4.47 -17.86 8.75
N GLU A 172 -3.55 -17.78 9.70
CA GLU A 172 -2.13 -18.05 9.43
C GLU A 172 -1.94 -19.44 8.84
N TRP A 173 -2.58 -20.45 9.43
CA TRP A 173 -2.56 -21.81 8.89
C TRP A 173 -3.14 -21.85 7.48
N ALA A 174 -4.31 -21.27 7.27
CA ALA A 174 -4.96 -21.24 5.98
C ALA A 174 -4.09 -20.53 4.92
N MET A 175 -3.49 -19.40 5.26
CA MET A 175 -2.59 -18.65 4.37
C MET A 175 -1.31 -19.42 4.01
N HIS A 176 -0.84 -20.34 4.86
CA HIS A 176 0.31 -21.19 4.54
C HIS A 176 -0.08 -22.43 3.75
N VAL A 177 -1.14 -23.12 4.17
CA VAL A 177 -1.50 -24.42 3.63
C VAL A 177 -2.31 -24.30 2.33
N LEU A 178 -3.13 -23.26 2.22
CA LEU A 178 -3.98 -22.98 1.06
C LEU A 178 -3.44 -21.84 0.19
N ALA A 179 -2.17 -21.47 0.37
CA ALA A 179 -1.52 -20.33 -0.29
C ALA A 179 -1.73 -20.34 -1.82
N ASP A 180 -1.53 -21.50 -2.45
CA ASP A 180 -1.67 -21.66 -3.89
C ASP A 180 -3.10 -21.35 -4.39
N ARG A 181 -4.08 -21.50 -3.52
CA ARG A 181 -5.49 -21.19 -3.80
C ARG A 181 -5.81 -19.70 -3.63
N PHE A 182 -5.15 -19.03 -2.68
CA PHE A 182 -5.37 -17.60 -2.39
C PHE A 182 -4.53 -16.68 -3.29
N TYR A 183 -3.32 -17.09 -3.64
CA TYR A 183 -2.39 -16.27 -4.43
C TYR A 183 -2.31 -16.68 -5.89
N GLY A 184 -2.52 -17.96 -6.24
CA GLY A 184 -2.48 -18.43 -7.62
C GLY A 184 -3.60 -17.86 -8.48
N SER A 185 -4.83 -17.72 -7.94
CA SER A 185 -5.95 -17.11 -8.64
C SER A 185 -5.85 -15.56 -8.68
N ALA A 186 -5.33 -14.92 -7.63
CA ALA A 186 -5.14 -13.47 -7.60
C ALA A 186 -4.05 -13.03 -8.60
N ILE A 187 -2.97 -13.81 -8.70
CA ILE A 187 -1.89 -13.54 -9.67
C ILE A 187 -2.37 -13.75 -11.11
N SER A 188 -3.20 -14.77 -11.38
CA SER A 188 -3.62 -15.13 -12.75
C SER A 188 -4.81 -14.34 -13.28
N SER A 189 -5.68 -13.80 -12.41
CA SER A 189 -6.91 -13.13 -12.84
C SER A 189 -6.74 -11.61 -13.10
N GLU A 190 -5.76 -10.99 -12.47
CA GLU A 190 -5.49 -9.56 -12.60
C GLU A 190 -4.43 -9.23 -13.67
N THR A 191 -3.73 -10.25 -14.19
CA THR A 191 -2.64 -10.10 -15.15
C THR A 191 -3.07 -10.04 -16.62
N ALA A 192 -4.35 -9.83 -16.92
CA ALA A 192 -4.80 -9.63 -18.29
C ALA A 192 -4.04 -8.45 -18.92
N HIS A 193 -3.37 -8.74 -20.01
CA HIS A 193 -2.44 -7.92 -20.79
C HIS A 193 -2.73 -6.42 -20.75
N SER A 194 -1.90 -5.67 -20.03
CA SER A 194 -1.88 -4.22 -20.13
C SER A 194 -1.05 -3.82 -21.36
N ASN A 195 -1.63 -2.97 -22.22
CA ASN A 195 -0.91 -2.33 -23.32
C ASN A 195 -0.16 -1.06 -22.87
N ASP A 196 -0.20 -0.73 -21.59
CA ASP A 196 0.47 0.44 -21.07
C ASP A 196 2.00 0.21 -21.05
N PRO A 197 2.79 1.07 -21.72
CA PRO A 197 4.24 0.88 -21.82
C PRO A 197 4.98 0.97 -20.49
N LEU A 198 4.36 1.54 -19.46
CA LEU A 198 4.93 1.65 -18.11
C LEU A 198 4.44 0.53 -17.19
N SER A 199 3.62 -0.40 -17.68
CA SER A 199 3.09 -1.50 -16.88
C SER A 199 4.18 -2.51 -16.55
N ILE A 200 4.10 -3.11 -15.36
CA ILE A 200 4.92 -4.27 -14.98
C ILE A 200 4.35 -5.50 -15.70
N ASN A 201 5.21 -6.25 -16.40
CA ASN A 201 4.79 -7.49 -17.03
C ASN A 201 4.55 -8.60 -15.98
N GLU A 202 3.86 -9.65 -16.38
CA GLU A 202 3.46 -10.72 -15.46
C GLU A 202 4.62 -11.45 -14.83
N GLU A 203 5.67 -11.76 -15.60
CA GLU A 203 6.84 -12.47 -15.11
C GLU A 203 7.59 -11.65 -14.05
N GLU A 204 7.79 -10.37 -14.32
CA GLU A 204 8.40 -9.43 -13.38
C GLU A 204 7.55 -9.29 -12.11
N PHE A 205 6.22 -9.14 -12.25
CA PHE A 205 5.31 -9.08 -11.10
C PHE A 205 5.40 -10.32 -10.24
N GLN A 206 5.38 -11.51 -10.85
CA GLN A 206 5.49 -12.78 -10.13
C GLN A 206 6.82 -12.93 -9.40
N GLN A 207 7.93 -12.51 -10.01
CA GLN A 207 9.24 -12.51 -9.38
C GLN A 207 9.28 -11.60 -8.15
N LEU A 208 8.84 -10.35 -8.31
CA LEU A 208 8.82 -9.35 -7.24
C LEU A 208 7.86 -9.72 -6.11
N PHE A 209 6.68 -10.24 -6.44
CA PHE A 209 5.70 -10.64 -5.45
C PHE A 209 6.13 -11.90 -4.68
N SER A 210 6.60 -12.93 -5.40
CA SER A 210 6.99 -14.21 -4.79
C SER A 210 8.21 -14.10 -3.90
N PHE A 211 9.09 -13.12 -4.15
CA PHE A 211 10.26 -12.86 -3.33
C PHE A 211 9.92 -12.75 -1.84
N GLN A 212 8.91 -11.99 -1.47
CA GLN A 212 8.53 -11.79 -0.06
C GLN A 212 7.92 -13.04 0.59
N MET A 213 7.36 -13.97 -0.23
CA MET A 213 6.70 -15.18 0.27
C MET A 213 7.67 -16.19 0.88
N GLN A 214 8.96 -16.10 0.60
CA GLN A 214 10.00 -16.96 1.16
C GLN A 214 10.39 -16.61 2.60
N PHE A 215 9.90 -15.48 3.13
CA PHE A 215 10.29 -15.01 4.46
C PHE A 215 9.22 -15.30 5.53
N LYS A 216 9.71 -15.72 6.72
CA LYS A 216 8.86 -15.88 7.92
C LYS A 216 8.21 -14.56 8.28
N GLY A 217 6.93 -14.60 8.65
CA GLY A 217 6.21 -13.44 9.13
C GLY A 217 5.42 -12.69 8.04
N PHE A 218 5.64 -12.95 6.75
CA PHE A 218 4.85 -12.33 5.67
C PHE A 218 3.36 -12.65 5.81
N ARG A 219 3.01 -13.93 5.82
CA ARG A 219 1.60 -14.39 5.91
C ARG A 219 0.98 -14.04 7.25
N GLU A 220 1.75 -14.14 8.33
CA GLU A 220 1.34 -13.76 9.68
C GLU A 220 1.02 -12.27 9.78
N SER A 221 1.80 -11.42 9.11
CA SER A 221 1.54 -9.98 9.07
C SER A 221 0.28 -9.64 8.28
N LEU A 222 0.01 -10.33 7.16
CA LEU A 222 -1.24 -10.20 6.42
C LEU A 222 -2.44 -10.61 7.29
N ALA A 223 -2.36 -11.76 7.95
CA ALA A 223 -3.39 -12.26 8.86
C ALA A 223 -3.64 -11.29 10.02
N SER A 224 -2.57 -10.73 10.60
CA SER A 224 -2.70 -9.73 11.66
C SER A 224 -3.34 -8.43 11.15
N THR A 225 -3.00 -7.97 9.94
CA THR A 225 -3.64 -6.81 9.32
C THR A 225 -5.13 -7.06 9.11
N MET A 226 -5.52 -8.20 8.55
CA MET A 226 -6.92 -8.55 8.35
C MET A 226 -7.74 -8.55 9.65
N ARG A 227 -7.13 -8.94 10.78
CA ARG A 227 -7.81 -8.95 12.08
C ARG A 227 -7.90 -7.59 12.78
N ASN A 228 -6.93 -6.72 12.56
CA ASN A 228 -6.73 -5.53 13.38
C ASN A 228 -6.88 -4.20 12.61
N PHE A 229 -7.06 -4.26 11.30
CA PHE A 229 -7.25 -3.09 10.48
C PHE A 229 -8.58 -3.19 9.73
N ASN A 230 -9.50 -2.26 9.98
CA ASN A 230 -10.74 -2.21 9.22
C ASN A 230 -10.47 -1.62 7.84
N LEU A 231 -10.31 -2.50 6.85
CA LEU A 231 -10.05 -2.12 5.45
C LEU A 231 -11.33 -1.74 4.69
N PHE A 232 -12.50 -2.01 5.25
CA PHE A 232 -13.77 -1.83 4.55
C PHE A 232 -14.41 -0.47 4.82
N ASP A 233 -14.34 0.00 6.06
CA ASP A 233 -14.99 1.22 6.49
C ASP A 233 -14.05 2.02 7.41
N ALA A 234 -13.61 3.17 6.92
CA ALA A 234 -12.82 4.15 7.65
C ALA A 234 -13.48 5.55 7.58
N ARG A 235 -14.80 5.61 7.33
CA ARG A 235 -15.56 6.83 7.10
C ARG A 235 -15.30 7.88 8.19
N GLU A 236 -15.45 7.53 9.47
CA GLU A 236 -15.24 8.45 10.59
C GLU A 236 -13.86 9.13 10.56
N MET A 237 -12.82 8.36 10.23
CA MET A 237 -11.45 8.90 10.09
C MET A 237 -11.36 9.84 8.88
N PHE A 238 -11.93 9.46 7.73
CA PHE A 238 -11.89 10.30 6.54
C PHE A 238 -12.70 11.60 6.71
N GLU A 239 -13.81 11.60 7.42
CA GLU A 239 -14.57 12.80 7.77
C GLU A 239 -13.73 13.77 8.61
N LYS A 240 -12.94 13.27 9.58
CA LYS A 240 -11.99 14.09 10.35
C LYS A 240 -10.89 14.68 9.45
N VAL A 241 -10.40 13.91 8.47
CA VAL A 241 -9.40 14.38 7.52
C VAL A 241 -9.95 15.44 6.57
N ALA A 242 -11.17 15.24 6.05
CA ALA A 242 -11.84 16.21 5.18
C ALA A 242 -12.03 17.56 5.85
N ALA A 243 -12.40 17.57 7.15
CA ALA A 243 -12.54 18.78 7.95
C ALA A 243 -11.24 19.59 8.10
N LYS A 244 -10.07 19.02 7.75
CA LYS A 244 -8.78 19.73 7.76
C LYS A 244 -8.50 20.50 6.47
N ASN A 245 -9.38 20.39 5.47
CA ASN A 245 -9.27 21.06 4.16
C ASN A 245 -7.92 20.84 3.45
N ILE A 246 -7.35 19.63 3.60
CA ILE A 246 -6.15 19.24 2.86
C ILE A 246 -6.57 18.91 1.43
N PRO A 247 -5.93 19.53 0.39
CA PRO A 247 -6.24 19.22 -0.99
C PRO A 247 -6.13 17.71 -1.26
N SER A 248 -7.15 17.14 -1.92
CA SER A 248 -7.17 15.70 -2.16
C SER A 248 -7.74 15.33 -3.53
N ILE A 249 -7.33 14.15 -4.03
CA ILE A 249 -7.82 13.51 -5.25
C ILE A 249 -8.02 12.02 -4.98
N ALA A 250 -9.05 11.42 -5.56
CA ALA A 250 -9.19 9.97 -5.66
C ALA A 250 -9.09 9.53 -7.12
N ILE A 251 -8.29 8.51 -7.39
CA ILE A 251 -8.09 7.89 -8.70
C ILE A 251 -8.57 6.44 -8.58
N TRP A 252 -9.50 6.03 -9.45
CA TRP A 252 -10.16 4.74 -9.29
C TRP A 252 -10.48 4.09 -10.63
N GLY A 253 -10.25 2.80 -10.76
CA GLY A 253 -10.72 2.02 -11.90
C GLY A 253 -12.21 1.73 -11.78
N ASP A 254 -12.96 1.93 -12.86
CA ASP A 254 -14.41 1.69 -12.88
C ASP A 254 -14.78 0.20 -12.85
N ASN A 255 -13.83 -0.69 -13.15
CA ASN A 255 -13.96 -2.14 -13.10
C ASN A 255 -13.19 -2.77 -11.92
N ASP A 256 -12.95 -2.01 -10.84
CA ASP A 256 -12.28 -2.51 -9.64
C ASP A 256 -13.13 -3.56 -8.91
N GLY A 257 -12.71 -4.82 -9.01
CA GLY A 257 -13.37 -5.98 -8.41
C GLY A 257 -12.97 -6.24 -6.93
N ILE A 258 -11.96 -5.53 -6.41
CA ILE A 258 -11.44 -5.71 -5.05
C ILE A 258 -11.96 -4.63 -4.12
N VAL A 259 -11.77 -3.36 -4.49
CA VAL A 259 -12.28 -2.20 -3.77
C VAL A 259 -13.27 -1.47 -4.67
N SER A 260 -14.55 -1.76 -4.45
CA SER A 260 -15.63 -1.31 -5.34
C SER A 260 -15.55 0.18 -5.68
N TYR A 261 -15.66 0.50 -6.96
CA TYR A 261 -15.75 1.87 -7.50
C TYR A 261 -16.88 2.70 -6.83
N LYS A 262 -17.90 2.06 -6.24
CA LYS A 262 -18.91 2.75 -5.41
C LYS A 262 -18.31 3.56 -4.25
N GLY A 263 -17.09 3.23 -3.83
CA GLY A 263 -16.33 4.03 -2.88
C GLY A 263 -16.05 5.46 -3.35
N ALA A 264 -16.03 5.71 -4.66
CA ALA A 264 -15.86 7.04 -5.25
C ALA A 264 -17.02 7.99 -4.90
N GLU A 265 -18.26 7.47 -4.80
CA GLU A 265 -19.42 8.24 -4.33
C GLU A 265 -19.22 8.64 -2.85
N THR A 266 -18.80 7.68 -2.03
CA THR A 266 -18.52 7.93 -0.60
C THR A 266 -17.37 8.93 -0.42
N TYR A 267 -16.32 8.84 -1.26
CA TYR A 267 -15.25 9.84 -1.26
C TYR A 267 -15.79 11.23 -1.57
N SER A 268 -16.61 11.39 -2.62
CA SER A 268 -17.20 12.69 -3.01
C SER A 268 -18.14 13.25 -1.96
N GLU A 269 -18.87 12.39 -1.23
CA GLU A 269 -19.71 12.81 -0.08
C GLU A 269 -18.86 13.41 1.04
N ILE A 270 -17.68 12.84 1.31
CA ILE A 270 -16.80 13.23 2.43
C ILE A 270 -15.87 14.39 2.04
N PHE A 271 -15.20 14.28 0.90
CA PHE A 271 -14.22 15.27 0.41
C PHE A 271 -14.86 16.15 -0.66
N GLN A 272 -15.69 17.11 -0.24
CA GLN A 272 -16.51 17.93 -1.15
C GLN A 272 -15.67 18.74 -2.16
N GLU A 273 -14.47 19.19 -1.78
CA GLU A 273 -13.52 19.88 -2.66
C GLU A 273 -12.60 18.92 -3.41
N GLY A 274 -12.64 17.63 -3.07
CA GLY A 274 -11.83 16.58 -3.71
C GLY A 274 -12.41 16.17 -5.06
N LYS A 275 -11.53 15.77 -5.97
CA LYS A 275 -11.92 15.29 -7.31
C LYS A 275 -11.77 13.78 -7.38
N VAL A 276 -12.68 13.13 -8.11
CA VAL A 276 -12.55 11.73 -8.52
C VAL A 276 -12.10 11.68 -9.98
N ILE A 277 -11.05 10.94 -10.26
CA ILE A 277 -10.60 10.61 -11.61
C ILE A 277 -10.86 9.13 -11.84
N THR A 278 -11.64 8.83 -12.85
CA THR A 278 -11.97 7.45 -13.23
C THR A 278 -11.00 6.97 -14.30
N ILE A 279 -10.40 5.81 -14.08
CA ILE A 279 -9.61 5.10 -15.08
C ILE A 279 -10.54 4.10 -15.77
N GLU A 280 -10.77 4.29 -17.07
CA GLU A 280 -11.68 3.48 -17.88
C GLU A 280 -11.18 2.03 -17.97
N ALA A 281 -12.09 1.07 -17.78
CA ALA A 281 -11.81 -0.36 -17.69
C ALA A 281 -10.73 -0.72 -16.66
N GLY A 282 -10.40 0.21 -15.75
CA GLY A 282 -9.38 0.03 -14.72
C GLY A 282 -9.83 -0.97 -13.66
N THR A 283 -8.97 -1.93 -13.36
CA THR A 283 -9.13 -2.88 -12.26
C THR A 283 -8.46 -2.36 -10.99
N HIS A 284 -8.38 -3.17 -9.93
CA HIS A 284 -7.76 -2.72 -8.68
C HIS A 284 -6.29 -2.32 -8.82
N ASP A 285 -5.60 -2.94 -9.74
CA ASP A 285 -4.15 -2.89 -9.97
C ASP A 285 -3.68 -1.76 -10.90
N ILE A 286 -4.49 -0.69 -11.05
CA ILE A 286 -4.19 0.45 -11.96
C ILE A 286 -2.80 1.07 -11.75
N THR A 287 -2.24 1.03 -10.53
CA THR A 287 -0.89 1.58 -10.24
C THR A 287 0.23 0.92 -11.04
N TYR A 288 0.06 -0.34 -11.42
CA TYR A 288 1.09 -1.10 -12.13
C TYR A 288 0.60 -1.77 -13.41
N ARG A 289 -0.71 -1.63 -13.75
CA ARG A 289 -1.29 -2.09 -15.02
C ARG A 289 -1.64 -0.95 -15.96
N GLN A 290 -2.11 0.19 -15.43
CA GLN A 290 -2.41 1.41 -16.18
C GLN A 290 -1.68 2.61 -15.55
N PRO A 291 -0.35 2.49 -15.31
CA PRO A 291 0.40 3.53 -14.61
C PRO A 291 0.45 4.86 -15.38
N SER A 292 0.35 4.86 -16.70
CA SER A 292 0.34 6.09 -17.50
C SER A 292 -0.84 6.99 -17.17
N ASP A 293 -2.04 6.42 -17.05
CA ASP A 293 -3.26 7.17 -16.72
C ASP A 293 -3.22 7.68 -15.26
N VAL A 294 -2.76 6.82 -14.34
CA VAL A 294 -2.58 7.18 -12.93
C VAL A 294 -1.53 8.29 -12.78
N LEU A 295 -0.41 8.18 -13.50
CA LEU A 295 0.65 9.18 -13.52
C LEU A 295 0.15 10.54 -14.00
N GLU A 296 -0.61 10.57 -15.08
CA GLU A 296 -1.13 11.82 -15.64
C GLU A 296 -2.11 12.48 -14.66
N ALA A 297 -3.00 11.71 -14.03
CA ALA A 297 -3.91 12.22 -13.01
C ALA A 297 -3.16 12.84 -11.81
N ILE A 298 -2.13 12.15 -11.31
CA ILE A 298 -1.31 12.64 -10.21
C ILE A 298 -0.54 13.91 -10.62
N LYS A 299 0.07 13.94 -11.80
CA LYS A 299 0.84 15.11 -12.29
C LYS A 299 -0.03 16.37 -12.39
N ILE A 300 -1.22 16.26 -12.97
CA ILE A 300 -2.17 17.38 -13.09
C ILE A 300 -2.55 17.88 -11.68
N PHE A 301 -2.88 16.98 -10.78
CA PHE A 301 -3.25 17.34 -9.40
C PHE A 301 -2.09 18.01 -8.66
N LEU A 302 -0.90 17.42 -8.68
CA LEU A 302 0.27 17.97 -7.97
C LEU A 302 0.69 19.32 -8.53
N ALA A 303 0.62 19.52 -9.85
CA ALA A 303 0.93 20.81 -10.48
C ALA A 303 0.02 21.93 -9.95
N SER A 304 -1.24 21.64 -9.64
CA SER A 304 -2.16 22.61 -9.04
C SER A 304 -1.84 22.94 -7.57
N GLN A 305 -0.88 22.23 -6.94
CA GLN A 305 -0.47 22.45 -5.55
C GLN A 305 0.89 23.19 -5.41
N ILE A 306 1.45 23.64 -6.53
CA ILE A 306 2.78 24.32 -6.55
C ILE A 306 2.69 25.82 -6.21
N SER A 307 1.48 26.35 -6.01
CA SER A 307 1.27 27.77 -5.64
C SER A 307 1.64 28.04 -4.19
#